data_92e981aac7e418ae922dd5a8e11ff34d
#
_entry.id   92e981aac7e418ae922dd5a8e11ff34d
#
_cell.length_a   1.000
_cell.length_b   1.000
_cell.length_c   1.000
_cell.angle_alpha   90.00
_cell.angle_beta   90.00
_cell.angle_gamma   90.00
#
_symmetry.space_group_name_H-M   'P 1'
#
loop_
_entity.id
_entity.type
_entity.pdbx_description
1 polymer ?
#
loop_
_entity_poly.entity_id
_entity_poly.type
_entity_poly.pdbx_seq_one_letter_code
_entity_poly.pdbx_strand_id
1 'polypeptide(L)'
;MRRGAIILLMLACAASGCTQEPQWHDGSPLRGVISLSGSRPGGPLLCGYNYDLISRWAAHTGREASLRLSQGRDAVLDSLRKGSIDIAAFPWDEKLELDSGLVAFRTDSCGLWVFSVSRTTEALKASEWMETFHRSGRGREERRPYFEVQHRGGRDSAAFISPYDSLFRAWSDTLHWDWRLLAALVYQESKFRIEAVSGAGAAGLMQLLPETARLYGCTNPLDPAQSIRAGVLLLLDLQERYEGIAASAADLTKFTLAAYNAGSGRIRDCIGHARHLGIDVSSWENVAAVIPQMREDSIAALDHIRHGTFNGRETIAFVRQIAAGFERYKHICPQE
;
A
#
# COMPACT_ATOMS: atom_id res chain seq x y z
N MET A 1 21.01 -24.25 -18.24
CA MET A 1 21.55 -23.40 -17.17
C MET A 1 22.38 -22.29 -17.80
N ARG A 2 21.80 -21.12 -18.07
CA ARG A 2 22.52 -19.94 -18.52
C ARG A 2 22.45 -18.92 -17.39
N ARG A 3 23.58 -18.63 -16.79
CA ARG A 3 23.75 -17.59 -15.78
C ARG A 3 23.49 -16.25 -16.47
N GLY A 4 22.38 -15.57 -16.12
CA GLY A 4 22.13 -14.19 -16.54
C GLY A 4 23.15 -13.28 -15.90
N ALA A 5 24.08 -12.77 -16.69
CA ALA A 5 25.04 -11.77 -16.26
C ALA A 5 24.27 -10.50 -15.92
N ILE A 6 24.36 -10.04 -14.68
CA ILE A 6 23.99 -8.69 -14.26
C ILE A 6 25.00 -7.78 -14.90
N ILE A 7 24.59 -7.07 -15.96
CA ILE A 7 25.47 -6.04 -16.57
C ILE A 7 25.37 -4.81 -15.67
N LEU A 8 26.29 -4.71 -14.73
CA LEU A 8 26.60 -3.47 -14.02
C LEU A 8 27.46 -2.64 -14.97
N LEU A 9 26.87 -1.66 -15.65
CA LEU A 9 27.65 -0.71 -16.42
C LEU A 9 28.31 0.27 -15.44
N MET A 10 29.45 -0.12 -14.87
CA MET A 10 30.32 0.79 -14.14
C MET A 10 31.29 1.44 -15.14
N LEU A 11 31.02 2.70 -15.47
CA LEU A 11 32.09 3.58 -15.97
C LEU A 11 32.77 4.19 -14.74
N ALA A 12 33.94 3.63 -14.38
CA ALA A 12 34.77 4.17 -13.34
C ALA A 12 35.45 5.45 -13.85
N CYS A 13 35.02 6.61 -13.39
CA CYS A 13 35.83 7.81 -13.39
C CYS A 13 36.54 7.94 -12.03
N ALA A 14 37.81 7.55 -11.96
CA ALA A 14 38.69 7.94 -10.87
C ALA A 14 39.01 9.43 -11.05
N ALA A 15 38.42 10.30 -10.24
CA ALA A 15 38.85 11.66 -10.03
C ALA A 15 38.79 11.95 -8.54
N SER A 16 39.98 12.19 -8.01
CA SER A 16 40.24 12.56 -6.63
C SER A 16 39.49 13.84 -6.23
N GLY A 17 38.65 13.71 -5.26
CA GLY A 17 38.04 14.84 -4.58
C GLY A 17 37.24 14.30 -3.40
N CYS A 18 37.69 14.62 -2.18
CA CYS A 18 36.98 14.35 -0.94
C CYS A 18 35.56 14.95 -1.03
N THR A 19 34.56 14.14 -1.38
CA THR A 19 33.18 14.46 -1.16
C THR A 19 32.75 13.68 0.09
N GLN A 20 32.45 14.42 1.17
CA GLN A 20 31.72 13.86 2.31
C GLN A 20 30.50 13.14 1.78
N GLU A 21 30.38 11.84 2.07
CA GLU A 21 29.14 11.10 1.81
C GLU A 21 27.99 11.86 2.47
N PRO A 22 26.90 12.13 1.75
CA PRO A 22 25.73 12.73 2.39
C PRO A 22 25.30 11.81 3.52
N GLN A 23 25.21 12.35 4.73
CA GLN A 23 24.71 11.59 5.87
C GLN A 23 23.28 11.16 5.57
N TRP A 24 23.05 9.87 5.49
CA TRP A 24 21.82 9.18 5.08
C TRP A 24 20.64 9.33 6.06
N HIS A 25 20.82 10.06 7.17
CA HIS A 25 19.96 10.01 8.36
C HIS A 25 19.40 11.36 8.78
N ASP A 26 19.13 12.25 7.85
CA ASP A 26 18.47 13.52 8.17
C ASP A 26 16.95 13.41 8.37
N GLY A 27 16.40 12.18 8.26
CA GLY A 27 14.96 11.94 8.40
C GLY A 27 14.13 12.41 7.20
N SER A 28 14.75 12.94 6.15
CA SER A 28 14.03 13.37 4.96
C SER A 28 13.43 12.19 4.20
N PRO A 29 12.20 12.33 3.66
CA PRO A 29 11.58 11.30 2.84
C PRO A 29 12.43 10.96 1.61
N LEU A 30 12.43 9.68 1.20
CA LEU A 30 12.97 9.24 -0.08
C LEU A 30 12.06 9.75 -1.20
N ARG A 31 12.55 10.71 -1.98
CA ARG A 31 11.79 11.31 -3.09
C ARG A 31 11.97 10.47 -4.33
N GLY A 32 10.88 9.87 -4.81
CA GLY A 32 10.92 8.97 -5.95
C GLY A 32 9.92 9.31 -7.03
N VAL A 33 10.24 8.89 -8.26
CA VAL A 33 9.34 8.95 -9.41
C VAL A 33 9.21 7.57 -10.03
N ILE A 34 7.99 7.15 -10.32
CA ILE A 34 7.71 5.96 -11.10
C ILE A 34 7.29 6.41 -12.50
N SER A 35 8.09 6.04 -13.49
CA SER A 35 7.84 6.39 -14.88
C SER A 35 6.88 5.39 -15.53
N LEU A 36 5.85 5.90 -16.19
CA LEU A 36 4.89 5.12 -16.97
C LEU A 36 5.30 4.99 -18.45
N SER A 37 6.33 5.71 -18.90
CA SER A 37 6.79 5.69 -20.26
C SER A 37 7.34 4.31 -20.65
N GLY A 38 6.85 3.73 -21.75
CA GLY A 38 7.29 2.43 -22.25
C GLY A 38 6.56 1.23 -21.65
N SER A 39 5.55 1.43 -20.80
CA SER A 39 4.68 0.35 -20.33
C SER A 39 3.91 -0.27 -21.49
N ARG A 40 4.00 -1.60 -21.64
CA ARG A 40 3.27 -2.32 -22.69
C ARG A 40 1.86 -2.64 -22.22
N PRO A 41 0.82 -2.44 -23.05
CA PRO A 41 -0.52 -2.92 -22.73
C PRO A 41 -0.51 -4.43 -22.43
N GLY A 42 -1.10 -4.86 -21.31
CA GLY A 42 -1.12 -6.26 -20.88
C GLY A 42 0.18 -6.80 -20.28
N GLY A 43 1.17 -5.93 -20.04
CA GLY A 43 2.39 -6.27 -19.30
C GLY A 43 2.17 -6.26 -17.77
N PRO A 44 3.21 -6.63 -17.01
CA PRO A 44 3.16 -6.60 -15.56
C PRO A 44 2.79 -5.22 -15.00
N LEU A 45 2.12 -5.20 -13.86
CA LEU A 45 1.68 -3.97 -13.18
C LEU A 45 2.85 -3.29 -12.46
N LEU A 46 3.80 -2.80 -13.24
CA LEU A 46 5.08 -2.29 -12.74
C LEU A 46 4.94 -1.04 -11.86
N CYS A 47 3.89 -0.26 -12.06
CA CYS A 47 3.65 0.93 -11.23
C CYS A 47 3.42 0.56 -9.76
N GLY A 48 2.43 -0.28 -9.48
CA GLY A 48 2.13 -0.74 -8.13
C GLY A 48 3.29 -1.52 -7.51
N TYR A 49 3.93 -2.39 -8.31
CA TYR A 49 5.08 -3.16 -7.87
C TYR A 49 6.29 -2.28 -7.48
N ASN A 50 6.68 -1.32 -8.33
CA ASN A 50 7.74 -0.39 -8.01
C ASN A 50 7.40 0.51 -6.82
N TYR A 51 6.13 0.89 -6.68
CA TYR A 51 5.68 1.62 -5.51
C TYR A 51 5.95 0.83 -4.22
N ASP A 52 5.56 -0.42 -4.18
CA ASP A 52 5.79 -1.31 -3.04
C ASP A 52 7.28 -1.48 -2.75
N LEU A 53 8.07 -1.77 -3.79
CA LEU A 53 9.50 -1.98 -3.63
C LEU A 53 10.23 -0.74 -3.11
N ILE A 54 9.96 0.44 -3.68
CA ILE A 54 10.60 1.69 -3.24
C ILE A 54 10.16 2.05 -1.82
N SER A 55 8.88 1.86 -1.49
CA SER A 55 8.38 2.10 -0.14
C SER A 55 9.05 1.20 0.90
N ARG A 56 9.29 -0.08 0.55
CA ARG A 56 10.01 -1.04 1.42
C ARG A 56 11.49 -0.71 1.54
N TRP A 57 12.12 -0.30 0.45
CA TRP A 57 13.50 0.17 0.48
C TRP A 57 13.64 1.40 1.38
N ALA A 58 12.75 2.38 1.24
CA ALA A 58 12.72 3.55 2.12
C ALA A 58 12.59 3.14 3.58
N ALA A 59 11.61 2.27 3.91
CA ALA A 59 11.42 1.76 5.26
C ALA A 59 12.65 0.98 5.78
N HIS A 60 13.31 0.18 4.93
CA HIS A 60 14.55 -0.52 5.26
C HIS A 60 15.69 0.44 5.63
N THR A 61 15.72 1.62 5.02
CA THR A 61 16.68 2.68 5.32
C THR A 61 16.20 3.66 6.38
N GLY A 62 15.09 3.37 7.08
CA GLY A 62 14.54 4.25 8.14
C GLY A 62 13.87 5.52 7.62
N ARG A 63 13.49 5.58 6.34
CA ARG A 63 12.88 6.75 5.67
C ARG A 63 11.44 6.47 5.27
N GLU A 64 10.64 7.52 5.11
CA GLU A 64 9.37 7.44 4.41
C GLU A 64 9.59 7.64 2.90
N ALA A 65 8.73 7.03 2.07
CA ALA A 65 8.76 7.23 0.63
C ALA A 65 7.78 8.33 0.21
N SER A 66 8.27 9.33 -0.53
CA SER A 66 7.47 10.35 -1.20
C SER A 66 7.52 10.10 -2.70
N LEU A 67 6.50 9.40 -3.24
CA LEU A 67 6.49 8.91 -4.61
C LEU A 67 5.46 9.64 -5.46
N ARG A 68 5.80 9.90 -6.74
CA ARG A 68 4.90 10.45 -7.74
C ARG A 68 5.04 9.70 -9.07
N LEU A 69 4.02 9.81 -9.92
CA LEU A 69 4.08 9.29 -11.28
C LEU A 69 4.55 10.36 -12.27
N SER A 70 5.16 9.92 -13.35
CA SER A 70 5.48 10.78 -14.51
C SER A 70 5.44 10.00 -15.82
N GLN A 71 4.98 10.66 -16.88
CA GLN A 71 5.07 10.14 -18.25
C GLN A 71 6.28 10.71 -19.02
N GLY A 72 6.88 11.77 -18.52
CA GLY A 72 8.00 12.45 -19.17
C GLY A 72 9.35 11.86 -18.76
N ARG A 73 9.94 10.96 -19.58
CA ARG A 73 11.22 10.30 -19.32
C ARG A 73 12.35 11.31 -19.06
N ASP A 74 12.55 12.25 -19.97
CA ASP A 74 13.70 13.18 -19.91
C ASP A 74 13.61 14.10 -18.70
N ALA A 75 12.42 14.59 -18.38
CA ALA A 75 12.20 15.43 -17.19
C ALA A 75 12.51 14.67 -15.88
N VAL A 76 12.27 13.37 -15.85
CA VAL A 76 12.60 12.51 -14.69
C VAL A 76 14.11 12.33 -14.58
N LEU A 77 14.80 12.03 -15.68
CA LEU A 77 16.25 11.90 -15.70
C LEU A 77 16.94 13.22 -15.33
N ASP A 78 16.45 14.35 -15.80
CA ASP A 78 16.96 15.67 -15.38
C ASP A 78 16.75 15.96 -13.91
N SER A 79 15.60 15.52 -13.36
CA SER A 79 15.31 15.67 -11.93
C SER A 79 16.29 14.85 -11.06
N LEU A 80 16.70 13.66 -11.52
CA LEU A 80 17.74 12.85 -10.87
C LEU A 80 19.10 13.56 -10.92
N ARG A 81 19.51 14.08 -12.09
CA ARG A 81 20.78 14.81 -12.24
C ARG A 81 20.87 16.03 -11.33
N LYS A 82 19.77 16.77 -11.22
CA LYS A 82 19.65 17.96 -10.35
C LYS A 82 19.49 17.64 -8.87
N GLY A 83 19.32 16.36 -8.50
CA GLY A 83 19.11 15.94 -7.12
C GLY A 83 17.75 16.36 -6.54
N SER A 84 16.79 16.76 -7.37
CA SER A 84 15.44 17.10 -6.92
C SER A 84 14.60 15.85 -6.59
N ILE A 85 15.00 14.69 -7.09
CA ILE A 85 14.54 13.36 -6.69
C ILE A 85 15.73 12.44 -6.43
N ASP A 86 15.50 11.40 -5.64
CA ASP A 86 16.54 10.51 -5.16
C ASP A 86 16.60 9.21 -5.99
N ILE A 87 15.46 8.74 -6.46
CA ILE A 87 15.29 7.50 -7.20
C ILE A 87 14.21 7.64 -8.29
N ALA A 88 14.42 6.98 -9.42
CA ALA A 88 13.36 6.78 -10.40
C ALA A 88 13.25 5.31 -10.80
N ALA A 89 12.01 4.81 -10.94
CA ALA A 89 11.72 3.49 -11.49
C ALA A 89 11.18 3.63 -12.91
N PHE A 90 11.78 2.88 -13.84
CA PHE A 90 11.36 2.80 -15.23
C PHE A 90 10.98 1.36 -15.59
N PRO A 91 10.05 1.16 -16.54
CA PRO A 91 9.98 -0.12 -17.26
C PRO A 91 11.31 -0.41 -17.95
N TRP A 92 11.74 -1.68 -17.94
CA TRP A 92 12.96 -2.05 -18.67
C TRP A 92 12.76 -1.81 -20.17
N ASP A 93 13.65 -1.01 -20.74
CA ASP A 93 13.72 -0.74 -22.16
C ASP A 93 15.20 -0.82 -22.58
N GLU A 94 15.50 -1.71 -23.53
CA GLU A 94 16.86 -1.90 -24.05
C GLU A 94 17.40 -0.65 -24.75
N LYS A 95 16.52 0.30 -25.12
CA LYS A 95 16.85 1.57 -25.77
C LYS A 95 17.04 2.71 -24.78
N LEU A 96 16.93 2.46 -23.47
CA LEU A 96 17.17 3.51 -22.49
C LEU A 96 18.68 3.76 -22.38
N GLU A 97 19.14 4.80 -23.01
CA GLU A 97 20.53 5.28 -22.88
C GLU A 97 20.65 6.15 -21.61
N LEU A 98 21.57 5.78 -20.76
CA LEU A 98 21.94 6.53 -19.56
C LEU A 98 23.32 7.15 -19.76
N ASP A 99 23.45 8.44 -19.51
CA ASP A 99 24.72 9.14 -19.54
C ASP A 99 25.54 8.90 -18.25
N SER A 100 26.77 9.44 -18.23
CA SER A 100 27.71 9.29 -17.11
C SER A 100 27.24 9.95 -15.79
N GLY A 101 26.16 10.74 -15.81
CA GLY A 101 25.59 11.37 -14.62
C GLY A 101 24.60 10.48 -13.86
N LEU A 102 24.30 9.29 -14.38
CA LEU A 102 23.30 8.38 -13.84
C LEU A 102 23.85 6.97 -13.65
N VAL A 103 23.34 6.28 -12.63
CA VAL A 103 23.63 4.87 -12.37
C VAL A 103 22.31 4.12 -12.27
N ALA A 104 22.28 2.88 -12.73
CA ALA A 104 21.07 2.08 -12.72
C ALA A 104 21.34 0.60 -12.51
N PHE A 105 20.34 -0.10 -11.97
CA PHE A 105 20.32 -1.55 -11.95
C PHE A 105 18.94 -2.10 -12.26
N ARG A 106 18.89 -3.32 -12.79
CA ARG A 106 17.64 -4.01 -13.07
C ARG A 106 17.05 -4.55 -11.78
N THR A 107 15.77 -4.26 -11.54
CA THR A 107 15.04 -4.82 -10.39
C THR A 107 14.61 -6.26 -10.66
N ASP A 108 14.23 -6.56 -11.92
CA ASP A 108 13.84 -7.89 -12.42
C ASP A 108 13.90 -7.92 -13.96
N SER A 109 13.12 -8.80 -14.60
CA SER A 109 13.04 -8.87 -16.07
C SER A 109 12.40 -7.63 -16.72
N CYS A 110 11.67 -6.82 -15.96
CA CYS A 110 10.80 -5.77 -16.50
C CYS A 110 11.07 -4.38 -15.93
N GLY A 111 11.84 -4.24 -14.86
CA GLY A 111 12.04 -2.99 -14.14
C GLY A 111 13.49 -2.52 -14.08
N LEU A 112 13.68 -1.22 -14.00
CA LEU A 112 14.96 -0.54 -13.86
C LEU A 112 14.84 0.56 -12.81
N TRP A 113 15.72 0.54 -11.81
CA TRP A 113 15.88 1.67 -10.90
C TRP A 113 17.10 2.50 -11.29
N VAL A 114 16.89 3.83 -11.30
CA VAL A 114 17.90 4.81 -11.72
C VAL A 114 18.13 5.81 -10.60
N PHE A 115 19.39 6.15 -10.37
CA PHE A 115 19.86 7.11 -9.38
C PHE A 115 20.82 8.09 -10.04
N SER A 116 21.05 9.25 -9.42
CA SER A 116 22.19 10.09 -9.77
C SER A 116 23.50 9.37 -9.44
N VAL A 117 24.57 9.63 -10.21
CA VAL A 117 25.92 9.12 -9.91
C VAL A 117 26.41 9.53 -8.53
N SER A 118 25.98 10.68 -8.02
CA SER A 118 26.29 11.11 -6.64
C SER A 118 25.70 10.19 -5.55
N ARG A 119 24.77 9.31 -5.93
CA ARG A 119 24.12 8.31 -5.05
C ARG A 119 24.50 6.87 -5.38
N THR A 120 25.66 6.66 -5.96
CA THR A 120 26.14 5.31 -6.36
C THR A 120 26.14 4.33 -5.19
N THR A 121 26.58 4.77 -4.00
CA THR A 121 26.55 3.91 -2.79
C THR A 121 25.14 3.50 -2.41
N GLU A 122 24.15 4.39 -2.54
CA GLU A 122 22.75 4.07 -2.31
C GLU A 122 22.24 3.07 -3.34
N ALA A 123 22.56 3.27 -4.61
CA ALA A 123 22.18 2.37 -5.69
C ALA A 123 22.73 0.95 -5.47
N LEU A 124 23.99 0.81 -5.02
CA LEU A 124 24.59 -0.48 -4.69
C LEU A 124 23.86 -1.17 -3.53
N LYS A 125 23.64 -0.46 -2.43
CA LYS A 125 22.90 -1.00 -1.27
C LYS A 125 21.48 -1.40 -1.66
N ALA A 126 20.79 -0.60 -2.49
CA ALA A 126 19.46 -0.91 -2.99
C ALA A 126 19.47 -2.17 -3.88
N SER A 127 20.50 -2.34 -4.71
CA SER A 127 20.66 -3.53 -5.55
C SER A 127 20.86 -4.80 -4.71
N GLU A 128 21.74 -4.77 -3.70
CA GLU A 128 21.99 -5.89 -2.78
C GLU A 128 20.74 -6.26 -1.97
N TRP A 129 20.03 -5.24 -1.45
CA TRP A 129 18.75 -5.44 -0.77
C TRP A 129 17.73 -6.08 -1.70
N MET A 130 17.60 -5.60 -2.93
CA MET A 130 16.68 -6.13 -3.94
C MET A 130 16.95 -7.60 -4.24
N GLU A 131 18.21 -7.99 -4.44
CA GLU A 131 18.58 -9.38 -4.65
C GLU A 131 18.18 -10.27 -3.46
N THR A 132 18.48 -9.80 -2.25
CA THR A 132 18.13 -10.52 -1.02
C THR A 132 16.61 -10.64 -0.86
N PHE A 133 15.90 -9.56 -1.12
CA PHE A 133 14.43 -9.54 -1.06
C PHE A 133 13.82 -10.52 -2.07
N HIS A 134 14.24 -10.50 -3.33
CA HIS A 134 13.71 -11.41 -4.35
C HIS A 134 14.01 -12.89 -4.10
N ARG A 135 15.14 -13.20 -3.46
CA ARG A 135 15.47 -14.58 -3.05
C ARG A 135 14.64 -15.06 -1.86
N SER A 136 14.09 -14.15 -1.08
CA SER A 136 13.25 -14.49 0.08
C SER A 136 11.93 -15.09 -0.33
N GLY A 137 11.33 -15.93 0.55
CA GLY A 137 9.96 -16.41 0.35
C GLY A 137 8.96 -15.26 0.25
N ARG A 138 9.13 -14.27 1.12
CA ARG A 138 8.30 -13.06 1.16
C ARG A 138 8.37 -12.28 -0.16
N GLY A 139 9.57 -12.06 -0.71
CA GLY A 139 9.71 -11.34 -1.98
C GLY A 139 9.04 -12.04 -3.15
N ARG A 140 9.08 -13.38 -3.20
CA ARG A 140 8.36 -14.16 -4.22
C ARG A 140 6.84 -14.04 -4.09
N GLU A 141 6.31 -14.16 -2.87
CA GLU A 141 4.88 -14.03 -2.60
C GLU A 141 4.35 -12.63 -2.93
N GLU A 142 5.08 -11.59 -2.55
CA GLU A 142 4.67 -10.21 -2.79
C GLU A 142 4.75 -9.79 -4.26
N ARG A 143 5.64 -10.40 -5.05
CA ARG A 143 5.75 -10.20 -6.49
C ARG A 143 4.58 -10.80 -7.27
N ARG A 144 4.06 -11.90 -6.79
CA ARG A 144 3.07 -12.74 -7.49
C ARG A 144 1.83 -11.98 -7.98
N PRO A 145 1.16 -11.12 -7.18
CA PRO A 145 -0.02 -10.39 -7.64
C PRO A 145 0.23 -9.49 -8.85
N TYR A 146 1.45 -9.02 -9.02
CA TYR A 146 1.80 -8.09 -10.09
C TYR A 146 2.24 -8.77 -11.39
N PHE A 147 2.66 -10.04 -11.35
CA PHE A 147 3.26 -10.74 -12.48
C PHE A 147 2.50 -11.99 -12.94
N GLU A 148 1.80 -12.68 -12.04
CA GLU A 148 1.18 -13.97 -12.34
C GLU A 148 -0.32 -13.89 -12.65
N VAL A 149 -0.97 -12.78 -12.31
CA VAL A 149 -2.39 -12.60 -12.61
C VAL A 149 -2.54 -12.21 -14.09
N GLN A 150 -2.96 -13.16 -14.91
CA GLN A 150 -3.40 -12.88 -16.27
C GLN A 150 -4.70 -12.08 -16.21
N HIS A 151 -4.67 -10.85 -16.73
CA HIS A 151 -5.85 -10.00 -16.83
C HIS A 151 -6.87 -10.63 -17.79
N ARG A 152 -7.92 -11.25 -17.26
CA ARG A 152 -9.12 -11.65 -18.00
C ARG A 152 -10.09 -10.48 -18.18
N GLY A 153 -9.62 -9.27 -18.35
CA GLY A 153 -10.50 -8.12 -18.51
C GLY A 153 -9.79 -6.99 -19.22
N GLY A 154 -10.49 -6.43 -20.17
CA GLY A 154 -10.23 -5.36 -21.10
C GLY A 154 -9.05 -4.42 -20.87
N ARG A 155 -8.62 -3.90 -22.00
CA ARG A 155 -7.53 -2.94 -22.16
C ARG A 155 -7.86 -1.58 -21.51
N ASP A 156 -7.60 -1.42 -20.23
CA ASP A 156 -7.53 -0.09 -19.64
C ASP A 156 -6.07 0.29 -19.45
N SER A 157 -5.64 1.31 -20.16
CA SER A 157 -4.26 1.82 -20.20
C SER A 157 -3.93 2.79 -19.08
N ALA A 158 -4.77 2.89 -18.05
CA ALA A 158 -4.55 3.77 -16.91
C ALA A 158 -3.56 3.19 -15.91
N ALA A 159 -2.86 4.04 -15.17
CA ALA A 159 -1.94 3.62 -14.12
C ALA A 159 -2.63 2.71 -13.09
N PHE A 160 -2.07 1.54 -12.86
CA PHE A 160 -2.67 0.54 -12.00
C PHE A 160 -1.93 0.40 -10.68
N ILE A 161 -2.70 0.36 -9.60
CA ILE A 161 -2.21 0.10 -8.25
C ILE A 161 -2.08 -1.41 -8.05
N SER A 162 -3.05 -2.17 -8.56
CA SER A 162 -3.12 -3.63 -8.40
C SER A 162 -3.75 -4.33 -9.60
N PRO A 163 -3.65 -5.68 -9.69
CA PRO A 163 -4.38 -6.47 -10.68
C PRO A 163 -5.91 -6.39 -10.57
N TYR A 164 -6.43 -5.83 -9.49
CA TYR A 164 -7.86 -5.83 -9.15
C TYR A 164 -8.52 -4.46 -9.26
N ASP A 165 -7.82 -3.46 -9.81
CA ASP A 165 -8.30 -2.08 -9.88
C ASP A 165 -9.65 -1.95 -10.59
N SER A 166 -9.89 -2.75 -11.64
CA SER A 166 -11.19 -2.80 -12.33
C SER A 166 -12.33 -3.26 -11.41
N LEU A 167 -12.06 -4.22 -10.51
CA LEU A 167 -13.03 -4.66 -9.51
C LEU A 167 -13.26 -3.60 -8.44
N PHE A 168 -12.19 -2.91 -8.00
CA PHE A 168 -12.33 -1.82 -7.05
C PHE A 168 -13.16 -0.67 -7.62
N ARG A 169 -12.92 -0.28 -8.86
CA ARG A 169 -13.71 0.76 -9.57
C ARG A 169 -15.17 0.35 -9.70
N ALA A 170 -15.45 -0.89 -10.09
CA ALA A 170 -16.81 -1.40 -10.23
C ALA A 170 -17.64 -1.37 -8.94
N TRP A 171 -16.98 -1.48 -7.77
CA TRP A 171 -17.67 -1.52 -6.48
C TRP A 171 -17.58 -0.21 -5.69
N SER A 172 -16.69 0.70 -6.06
CA SER A 172 -16.48 1.97 -5.34
C SER A 172 -17.70 2.87 -5.35
N ASP A 173 -18.42 2.93 -6.46
CA ASP A 173 -19.64 3.73 -6.57
C ASP A 173 -20.72 3.27 -5.59
N THR A 174 -20.85 1.95 -5.38
CA THR A 174 -21.80 1.36 -4.43
C THR A 174 -21.46 1.75 -2.98
N LEU A 175 -20.18 1.88 -2.65
CA LEU A 175 -19.70 2.32 -1.34
C LEU A 175 -19.74 3.84 -1.18
N HIS A 176 -19.92 4.61 -2.22
CA HIS A 176 -19.64 6.05 -2.28
C HIS A 176 -18.18 6.38 -1.83
N TRP A 177 -17.27 5.48 -2.11
CA TRP A 177 -15.85 5.63 -1.83
C TRP A 177 -15.06 5.88 -3.11
N ASP A 178 -13.93 6.54 -2.96
CA ASP A 178 -12.90 6.50 -3.98
C ASP A 178 -12.34 5.07 -4.08
N TRP A 179 -12.25 4.52 -5.29
CA TRP A 179 -11.75 3.16 -5.51
C TRP A 179 -10.35 2.92 -4.93
N ARG A 180 -9.52 3.98 -4.85
CA ARG A 180 -8.17 3.93 -4.27
C ARG A 180 -8.21 3.71 -2.76
N LEU A 181 -9.28 4.13 -2.09
CA LEU A 181 -9.50 3.83 -0.67
C LEU A 181 -9.80 2.33 -0.48
N LEU A 182 -10.64 1.75 -1.35
CA LEU A 182 -10.90 0.31 -1.33
C LEU A 182 -9.62 -0.48 -1.65
N ALA A 183 -8.81 -0.02 -2.61
CA ALA A 183 -7.51 -0.60 -2.89
C ALA A 183 -6.56 -0.53 -1.67
N ALA A 184 -6.55 0.59 -0.93
CA ALA A 184 -5.74 0.74 0.27
C ALA A 184 -6.18 -0.21 1.41
N LEU A 185 -7.49 -0.44 1.55
CA LEU A 185 -8.02 -1.44 2.47
C LEU A 185 -7.55 -2.85 2.09
N VAL A 186 -7.75 -3.26 0.84
CA VAL A 186 -7.34 -4.60 0.36
C VAL A 186 -5.83 -4.80 0.48
N TYR A 187 -5.05 -3.77 0.19
CA TYR A 187 -3.61 -3.84 0.43
C TYR A 187 -3.27 -4.05 1.92
N GLN A 188 -3.97 -3.37 2.81
CA GLN A 188 -3.75 -3.54 4.25
C GLN A 188 -4.13 -4.94 4.73
N GLU A 189 -5.18 -5.53 4.20
CA GLU A 189 -5.67 -6.86 4.55
C GLU A 189 -4.77 -7.99 4.02
N SER A 190 -4.51 -8.01 2.73
CA SER A 190 -3.87 -9.16 2.07
C SER A 190 -2.58 -8.84 1.33
N LYS A 191 -2.21 -7.57 1.18
CA LYS A 191 -1.18 -7.12 0.23
C LYS A 191 -1.47 -7.58 -1.19
N PHE A 192 -2.75 -7.54 -1.57
CA PHE A 192 -3.30 -8.05 -2.83
C PHE A 192 -3.08 -9.56 -3.09
N ARG A 193 -2.79 -10.35 -2.06
CA ARG A 193 -2.57 -11.80 -2.20
C ARG A 193 -3.88 -12.55 -2.05
N ILE A 194 -4.31 -13.24 -3.11
CA ILE A 194 -5.56 -14.03 -3.10
C ILE A 194 -5.49 -15.23 -2.16
N GLU A 195 -4.30 -15.82 -1.96
CA GLU A 195 -4.11 -16.98 -1.08
C GLU A 195 -3.79 -16.60 0.37
N ALA A 196 -3.90 -15.30 0.72
CA ALA A 196 -3.63 -14.88 2.08
C ALA A 196 -4.62 -15.54 3.05
N VAL A 197 -4.08 -16.19 4.08
CA VAL A 197 -4.86 -16.77 5.17
C VAL A 197 -4.24 -16.32 6.49
N SER A 198 -5.06 -15.76 7.38
CA SER A 198 -4.62 -15.33 8.71
C SER A 198 -4.63 -16.49 9.71
N GLY A 199 -3.97 -16.32 10.86
CA GLY A 199 -4.01 -17.29 11.96
C GLY A 199 -5.43 -17.52 12.52
N ALA A 200 -6.36 -16.58 12.35
CA ALA A 200 -7.75 -16.72 12.72
C ALA A 200 -8.64 -17.33 11.60
N GLY A 201 -8.04 -17.73 10.47
CA GLY A 201 -8.73 -18.33 9.34
C GLY A 201 -9.41 -17.34 8.39
N ALA A 202 -9.17 -16.04 8.53
CA ALA A 202 -9.62 -15.07 7.54
C ALA A 202 -8.87 -15.27 6.23
N ALA A 203 -9.56 -15.20 5.07
CA ALA A 203 -9.00 -15.62 3.81
C ALA A 203 -9.29 -14.65 2.64
N GLY A 204 -8.42 -14.69 1.63
CA GLY A 204 -8.58 -13.96 0.37
C GLY A 204 -8.21 -12.48 0.45
N LEU A 205 -8.57 -11.74 -0.59
CA LEU A 205 -8.21 -10.32 -0.74
C LEU A 205 -8.73 -9.46 0.40
N MET A 206 -9.95 -9.71 0.84
CA MET A 206 -10.64 -8.91 1.85
C MET A 206 -10.51 -9.52 3.27
N GLN A 207 -9.75 -10.61 3.45
CA GLN A 207 -9.52 -11.26 4.75
C GLN A 207 -10.81 -11.48 5.56
N LEU A 208 -11.83 -12.03 4.91
CA LEU A 208 -13.09 -12.34 5.58
C LEU A 208 -12.98 -13.65 6.34
N LEU A 209 -13.49 -13.67 7.57
CA LEU A 209 -13.69 -14.91 8.32
C LEU A 209 -14.70 -15.81 7.57
N PRO A 210 -14.60 -17.15 7.67
CA PRO A 210 -15.46 -18.07 6.93
C PRO A 210 -16.97 -17.83 7.14
N GLU A 211 -17.37 -17.49 8.34
CA GLU A 211 -18.77 -17.18 8.65
C GLU A 211 -19.23 -15.89 7.99
N THR A 212 -18.40 -14.85 8.06
CA THR A 212 -18.66 -13.56 7.40
C THR A 212 -18.72 -13.72 5.89
N ALA A 213 -17.76 -14.43 5.30
CA ALA A 213 -17.74 -14.72 3.86
C ALA A 213 -19.05 -15.39 3.42
N ARG A 214 -19.51 -16.41 4.17
CA ARG A 214 -20.76 -17.11 3.88
C ARG A 214 -21.98 -16.21 4.02
N LEU A 215 -22.03 -15.36 5.06
CA LEU A 215 -23.13 -14.43 5.30
C LEU A 215 -23.34 -13.48 4.12
N TYR A 216 -22.27 -13.02 3.48
CA TYR A 216 -22.29 -12.13 2.33
C TYR A 216 -22.19 -12.88 0.98
N GLY A 217 -22.45 -14.20 0.98
CA GLY A 217 -22.57 -15.01 -0.24
C GLY A 217 -21.26 -15.28 -0.96
N CYS A 218 -20.14 -15.27 -0.25
CA CYS A 218 -18.84 -15.70 -0.78
C CYS A 218 -18.64 -17.19 -0.49
N THR A 219 -18.65 -18.01 -1.54
CA THR A 219 -18.41 -19.48 -1.44
C THR A 219 -16.94 -19.82 -1.67
N ASN A 220 -16.20 -18.95 -2.35
CA ASN A 220 -14.78 -19.11 -2.58
C ASN A 220 -14.05 -17.79 -2.27
N PRO A 221 -13.46 -17.63 -1.06
CA PRO A 221 -12.76 -16.41 -0.69
C PRO A 221 -11.47 -16.17 -1.48
N LEU A 222 -10.96 -17.20 -2.18
CA LEU A 222 -9.78 -17.08 -3.07
C LEU A 222 -10.16 -16.56 -4.47
N ASP A 223 -11.45 -16.47 -4.79
CA ASP A 223 -11.92 -15.80 -5.99
C ASP A 223 -11.95 -14.29 -5.75
N PRO A 224 -11.20 -13.48 -6.52
CA PRO A 224 -11.12 -12.03 -6.30
C PRO A 224 -12.47 -11.32 -6.35
N ALA A 225 -13.32 -11.69 -7.30
CA ALA A 225 -14.60 -11.04 -7.49
C ALA A 225 -15.56 -11.34 -6.33
N GLN A 226 -15.60 -12.60 -5.86
CA GLN A 226 -16.42 -12.99 -4.72
C GLN A 226 -15.91 -12.36 -3.43
N SER A 227 -14.59 -12.38 -3.22
CA SER A 227 -13.97 -11.78 -2.02
C SER A 227 -14.25 -10.29 -1.91
N ILE A 228 -14.00 -9.53 -3.00
CA ILE A 228 -14.23 -8.08 -3.03
C ILE A 228 -15.72 -7.77 -2.86
N ARG A 229 -16.61 -8.48 -3.59
CA ARG A 229 -18.06 -8.30 -3.46
C ARG A 229 -18.52 -8.48 -2.01
N ALA A 230 -18.14 -9.57 -1.37
CA ALA A 230 -18.58 -9.86 0.00
C ALA A 230 -18.04 -8.84 1.00
N GLY A 231 -16.77 -8.43 0.85
CA GLY A 231 -16.19 -7.38 1.69
C GLY A 231 -16.87 -6.03 1.51
N VAL A 232 -17.23 -5.66 0.29
CA VAL A 232 -18.00 -4.43 0.02
C VAL A 232 -19.39 -4.47 0.66
N LEU A 233 -20.10 -5.60 0.57
CA LEU A 233 -21.41 -5.75 1.21
C LEU A 233 -21.30 -5.64 2.75
N LEU A 234 -20.25 -6.19 3.35
CA LEU A 234 -19.96 -5.97 4.78
C LEU A 234 -19.69 -4.50 5.08
N LEU A 235 -18.91 -3.81 4.25
CA LEU A 235 -18.62 -2.38 4.45
C LEU A 235 -19.88 -1.53 4.38
N LEU A 236 -20.81 -1.82 3.46
CA LEU A 236 -22.11 -1.15 3.38
C LEU A 236 -22.94 -1.35 4.65
N ASP A 237 -23.03 -2.58 5.14
CA ASP A 237 -23.74 -2.89 6.39
C ASP A 237 -23.12 -2.15 7.59
N LEU A 238 -21.79 -2.01 7.61
CA LEU A 238 -21.10 -1.24 8.63
C LEU A 238 -21.31 0.27 8.47
N GLN A 239 -21.33 0.83 7.26
CA GLN A 239 -21.63 2.25 7.03
C GLN A 239 -23.02 2.60 7.55
N GLU A 240 -24.05 1.82 7.22
CA GLU A 240 -25.41 2.03 7.70
C GLU A 240 -25.49 2.11 9.22
N ARG A 241 -24.70 1.31 9.94
CA ARG A 241 -24.67 1.28 11.42
C ARG A 241 -24.11 2.56 12.05
N TYR A 242 -23.26 3.30 11.34
CA TYR A 242 -22.56 4.48 11.86
C TYR A 242 -22.97 5.79 11.20
N GLU A 243 -23.80 5.76 10.13
CA GLU A 243 -24.27 6.94 9.42
C GLU A 243 -24.96 7.95 10.35
N GLY A 244 -25.81 7.46 11.27
CA GLY A 244 -26.49 8.31 12.26
C GLY A 244 -25.60 8.81 13.42
N ILE A 245 -24.33 8.44 13.45
CA ILE A 245 -23.35 8.82 14.51
C ILE A 245 -22.30 9.77 13.97
N ALA A 246 -21.74 9.48 12.81
CA ALA A 246 -20.61 10.20 12.24
C ALA A 246 -20.95 11.63 11.83
N ALA A 247 -20.12 12.61 12.22
CA ALA A 247 -20.29 14.02 11.85
C ALA A 247 -19.97 14.31 10.38
N SER A 248 -19.19 13.47 9.74
CA SER A 248 -18.72 13.66 8.36
C SER A 248 -18.55 12.33 7.63
N ALA A 249 -18.47 12.38 6.30
CA ALA A 249 -18.15 11.20 5.49
C ALA A 249 -16.76 10.62 5.85
N ALA A 250 -15.80 11.46 6.26
CA ALA A 250 -14.50 11.02 6.71
C ALA A 250 -14.56 10.27 8.05
N ASP A 251 -15.37 10.73 9.00
CA ASP A 251 -15.61 10.01 10.26
C ASP A 251 -16.35 8.71 10.01
N LEU A 252 -17.38 8.71 9.15
CA LEU A 252 -18.11 7.51 8.75
C LEU A 252 -17.16 6.44 8.18
N THR A 253 -16.29 6.85 7.28
CA THR A 253 -15.27 5.96 6.71
C THR A 253 -14.38 5.36 7.80
N LYS A 254 -13.89 6.17 8.74
CA LYS A 254 -13.01 5.71 9.82
C LYS A 254 -13.72 4.76 10.80
N PHE A 255 -14.97 5.05 11.17
CA PHE A 255 -15.80 4.15 11.97
C PHE A 255 -16.03 2.81 11.26
N THR A 256 -16.34 2.86 9.98
CA THR A 256 -16.54 1.68 9.14
C THR A 256 -15.27 0.81 9.10
N LEU A 257 -14.12 1.40 8.84
CA LEU A 257 -12.83 0.70 8.81
C LEU A 257 -12.47 0.11 10.18
N ALA A 258 -12.72 0.85 11.25
CA ALA A 258 -12.46 0.36 12.61
C ALA A 258 -13.36 -0.84 12.95
N ALA A 259 -14.64 -0.76 12.59
CA ALA A 259 -15.58 -1.85 12.80
C ALA A 259 -15.32 -3.07 11.91
N TYR A 260 -14.82 -2.86 10.71
CA TYR A 260 -14.35 -3.92 9.82
C TYR A 260 -13.22 -4.73 10.47
N ASN A 261 -12.23 -4.05 11.04
CA ASN A 261 -11.09 -4.68 11.70
C ASN A 261 -11.40 -5.30 13.06
N ALA A 262 -12.07 -4.55 13.93
CA ALA A 262 -12.28 -4.95 15.33
C ALA A 262 -13.61 -5.68 15.59
N GLY A 263 -14.54 -5.56 14.64
CA GLY A 263 -15.93 -5.95 14.82
C GLY A 263 -16.79 -4.81 15.37
N SER A 264 -17.99 -4.69 14.83
CA SER A 264 -18.94 -3.59 15.18
C SER A 264 -19.32 -3.56 16.66
N GLY A 265 -19.32 -4.70 17.33
CA GLY A 265 -19.63 -4.79 18.77
C GLY A 265 -18.62 -4.02 19.63
N ARG A 266 -17.33 -4.24 19.41
CA ARG A 266 -16.26 -3.55 20.14
C ARG A 266 -16.25 -2.05 19.88
N ILE A 267 -16.49 -1.62 18.66
CA ILE A 267 -16.56 -0.18 18.35
C ILE A 267 -17.80 0.46 19.01
N ARG A 268 -18.94 -0.26 19.11
CA ARG A 268 -20.09 0.22 19.87
C ARG A 268 -19.80 0.36 21.37
N ASP A 269 -19.04 -0.55 21.94
CA ASP A 269 -18.59 -0.43 23.34
C ASP A 269 -17.70 0.81 23.52
N CYS A 270 -16.77 1.09 22.61
CA CYS A 270 -15.95 2.30 22.62
C CYS A 270 -16.80 3.57 22.53
N ILE A 271 -17.81 3.60 21.65
CA ILE A 271 -18.76 4.71 21.52
C ILE A 271 -19.59 4.84 22.80
N GLY A 272 -20.05 3.74 23.39
CA GLY A 272 -20.78 3.72 24.65
C GLY A 272 -19.95 4.28 25.82
N HIS A 273 -18.68 3.90 25.87
CA HIS A 273 -17.74 4.38 26.88
C HIS A 273 -17.44 5.89 26.72
N ALA A 274 -17.19 6.33 25.50
CA ALA A 274 -17.01 7.77 25.20
C ALA A 274 -18.22 8.61 25.62
N ARG A 275 -19.45 8.11 25.35
CA ARG A 275 -20.70 8.77 25.82
C ARG A 275 -20.81 8.81 27.33
N HIS A 276 -20.43 7.73 28.00
CA HIS A 276 -20.41 7.66 29.47
C HIS A 276 -19.46 8.70 30.08
N LEU A 277 -18.37 9.00 29.38
CA LEU A 277 -17.40 10.04 29.76
C LEU A 277 -17.83 11.46 29.32
N GLY A 278 -18.98 11.63 28.67
CA GLY A 278 -19.43 12.92 28.16
C GLY A 278 -18.66 13.41 26.93
N ILE A 279 -17.97 12.53 26.23
CA ILE A 279 -17.19 12.83 25.03
C ILE A 279 -18.11 12.80 23.81
N ASP A 280 -17.98 13.79 22.92
CA ASP A 280 -18.66 13.78 21.61
C ASP A 280 -18.22 12.59 20.77
N VAL A 281 -19.16 11.72 20.42
CA VAL A 281 -18.94 10.48 19.68
C VAL A 281 -19.09 10.62 18.17
N SER A 282 -19.41 11.81 17.70
CA SER A 282 -19.62 12.05 16.25
C SER A 282 -18.28 12.12 15.48
N SER A 283 -17.18 12.37 16.17
CA SER A 283 -15.83 12.37 15.63
C SER A 283 -15.11 11.06 15.95
N TRP A 284 -14.53 10.45 14.92
CA TRP A 284 -13.67 9.28 15.08
C TRP A 284 -12.49 9.54 16.03
N GLU A 285 -11.86 10.71 15.94
CA GLU A 285 -10.68 11.03 16.75
C GLU A 285 -11.01 11.00 18.25
N ASN A 286 -12.19 11.48 18.62
CA ASN A 286 -12.67 11.44 20.00
C ASN A 286 -12.89 10.00 20.50
N VAL A 287 -13.53 9.17 19.68
CA VAL A 287 -13.76 7.76 20.03
C VAL A 287 -12.44 6.98 20.03
N ALA A 288 -11.55 7.26 19.08
CA ALA A 288 -10.23 6.61 19.02
C ALA A 288 -9.39 6.92 20.29
N ALA A 289 -9.56 8.09 20.91
CA ALA A 289 -8.86 8.48 22.12
C ALA A 289 -9.23 7.62 23.34
N VAL A 290 -10.43 7.03 23.41
CA VAL A 290 -10.84 6.16 24.50
C VAL A 290 -10.48 4.69 24.28
N ILE A 291 -10.19 4.28 23.05
CA ILE A 291 -9.88 2.88 22.70
C ILE A 291 -8.73 2.29 23.57
N PRO A 292 -7.64 3.02 23.87
CA PRO A 292 -6.58 2.46 24.73
C PRO A 292 -7.03 2.07 26.14
N GLN A 293 -8.12 2.67 26.64
CA GLN A 293 -8.67 2.35 27.97
C GLN A 293 -9.43 1.01 27.96
N MET A 294 -9.94 0.59 26.80
CA MET A 294 -10.75 -0.64 26.66
C MET A 294 -9.98 -1.94 26.96
N ARG A 295 -8.69 -1.89 27.20
CA ARG A 295 -7.87 -3.01 27.63
C ARG A 295 -7.92 -3.29 29.12
N GLU A 296 -8.47 -2.34 29.90
CA GLU A 296 -8.50 -2.42 31.36
C GLU A 296 -9.69 -3.25 31.84
N ASP A 297 -9.45 -4.21 32.75
CA ASP A 297 -10.51 -5.06 33.30
C ASP A 297 -11.56 -4.25 34.04
N SER A 298 -11.16 -3.14 34.69
CA SER A 298 -12.07 -2.21 35.35
C SER A 298 -13.07 -1.57 34.37
N ILE A 299 -12.63 -1.25 33.15
CA ILE A 299 -13.50 -0.71 32.10
C ILE A 299 -14.37 -1.82 31.53
N ALA A 300 -13.81 -3.01 31.28
CA ALA A 300 -14.55 -4.15 30.77
C ALA A 300 -15.69 -4.62 31.71
N ALA A 301 -15.57 -4.33 33.00
CA ALA A 301 -16.59 -4.66 34.01
C ALA A 301 -17.74 -3.65 34.09
N LEU A 302 -17.72 -2.55 33.34
CA LEU A 302 -18.81 -1.57 33.32
C LEU A 302 -20.03 -2.09 32.57
N ASP A 303 -21.23 -1.81 33.09
CA ASP A 303 -22.51 -2.34 32.56
C ASP A 303 -22.76 -2.02 31.08
N HIS A 304 -22.17 -0.95 30.56
CA HIS A 304 -22.32 -0.54 29.17
C HIS A 304 -21.30 -1.22 28.22
N ILE A 305 -20.35 -2.00 28.74
CA ILE A 305 -19.37 -2.77 27.95
C ILE A 305 -19.86 -4.21 27.84
N ARG A 306 -19.98 -4.73 26.63
CA ARG A 306 -20.55 -6.06 26.36
C ARG A 306 -19.59 -7.06 25.74
N HIS A 307 -18.45 -6.59 25.17
CA HIS A 307 -17.54 -7.42 24.39
C HIS A 307 -16.18 -7.62 25.07
N GLY A 308 -16.11 -7.32 26.38
CA GLY A 308 -14.91 -7.52 27.19
C GLY A 308 -13.75 -6.61 26.84
N THR A 309 -12.57 -6.99 27.33
CA THR A 309 -11.33 -6.24 27.07
C THR A 309 -10.96 -6.24 25.59
N PHE A 310 -10.39 -5.14 25.12
CA PHE A 310 -10.04 -4.93 23.73
C PHE A 310 -8.72 -4.13 23.60
N ASN A 311 -7.70 -4.74 23.00
CA ASN A 311 -6.46 -4.04 22.67
C ASN A 311 -6.62 -3.34 21.30
N GLY A 312 -7.22 -2.18 21.27
CA GLY A 312 -7.55 -1.49 20.03
C GLY A 312 -6.42 -0.73 19.37
N ARG A 313 -5.16 -0.86 19.84
CA ARG A 313 -4.00 -0.21 19.19
C ARG A 313 -3.84 -0.63 17.74
N GLU A 314 -4.09 -1.90 17.45
CA GLU A 314 -4.03 -2.45 16.08
C GLU A 314 -5.11 -1.83 15.20
N THR A 315 -6.32 -1.63 15.72
CA THR A 315 -7.43 -1.01 15.01
C THR A 315 -7.16 0.46 14.69
N ILE A 316 -6.62 1.23 15.65
CA ILE A 316 -6.20 2.61 15.40
C ILE A 316 -5.11 2.66 14.32
N ALA A 317 -4.12 1.78 14.41
CA ALA A 317 -3.05 1.67 13.42
C ALA A 317 -3.60 1.29 12.05
N PHE A 318 -4.53 0.35 11.98
CA PHE A 318 -5.20 -0.10 10.76
C PHE A 318 -5.90 1.06 10.04
N VAL A 319 -6.75 1.81 10.75
CA VAL A 319 -7.45 2.98 10.17
C VAL A 319 -6.44 4.01 9.66
N ARG A 320 -5.41 4.30 10.44
CA ARG A 320 -4.37 5.27 10.08
C ARG A 320 -3.56 4.82 8.86
N GLN A 321 -3.20 3.54 8.79
CA GLN A 321 -2.43 2.99 7.67
C GLN A 321 -3.22 3.00 6.37
N ILE A 322 -4.53 2.71 6.41
CA ILE A 322 -5.40 2.78 5.23
C ILE A 322 -5.54 4.23 4.76
N ALA A 323 -5.78 5.18 5.68
CA ALA A 323 -5.87 6.59 5.32
C ALA A 323 -4.57 7.09 4.67
N ALA A 324 -3.41 6.74 5.25
CA ALA A 324 -2.11 7.07 4.67
C ALA A 324 -1.88 6.38 3.31
N GLY A 325 -2.32 5.12 3.15
CA GLY A 325 -2.28 4.38 1.89
C GLY A 325 -3.13 5.06 0.80
N PHE A 326 -4.33 5.48 1.17
CA PHE A 326 -5.24 6.21 0.28
C PHE A 326 -4.64 7.53 -0.22
N GLU A 327 -4.10 8.35 0.68
CA GLU A 327 -3.42 9.60 0.28
C GLU A 327 -2.26 9.32 -0.69
N ARG A 328 -1.44 8.31 -0.41
CA ARG A 328 -0.36 7.90 -1.31
C ARG A 328 -0.90 7.48 -2.68
N TYR A 329 -1.98 6.68 -2.73
CA TYR A 329 -2.57 6.24 -3.99
C TYR A 329 -3.19 7.38 -4.78
N LYS A 330 -3.72 8.41 -4.14
CA LYS A 330 -4.16 9.65 -4.82
C LYS A 330 -3.01 10.37 -5.53
N HIS A 331 -1.83 10.37 -4.96
CA HIS A 331 -0.65 10.97 -5.59
C HIS A 331 -0.12 10.15 -6.75
N ILE A 332 -0.18 8.81 -6.64
CA ILE A 332 0.33 7.89 -7.68
C ILE A 332 -0.64 7.79 -8.85
N CYS A 333 -1.93 7.78 -8.57
CA CYS A 333 -3.01 7.65 -9.54
C CYS A 333 -4.00 8.80 -9.33
N PRO A 334 -3.71 10.03 -9.82
CA PRO A 334 -4.64 11.13 -9.73
C PRO A 334 -5.95 10.78 -10.47
N GLN A 335 -7.06 11.36 -10.03
CA GLN A 335 -8.32 11.31 -10.81
C GLN A 335 -8.12 12.13 -12.07
N GLU A 336 -8.58 11.61 -13.20
CA GLU A 336 -8.70 12.34 -14.45
C GLU A 336 -9.76 13.44 -14.36
#